data_e59fc654e4a4cd15e5151127302e0d74
#
_entry.id   e59fc654e4a4cd15e5151127302e0d74
#
_cell.length_a   1.000
_cell.length_b   1.000
_cell.length_c   1.000
_cell.angle_alpha   90.00
_cell.angle_beta   90.00
_cell.angle_gamma   90.00
#
_symmetry.space_group_name_H-M   'P 1'
#
loop_
_entity.id
_entity.type
_entity.pdbx_description
1 polymer ?
#
loop_
_entity_poly.entity_id
_entity_poly.type
_entity_poly.pdbx_seq_one_letter_code
_entity_poly.pdbx_strand_id
1 'polypeptide(L)'
;MQYWLMKSEPDVWSIDQQKKAGTKGVAWDGVRNYQAAKNLKNMKKGDLCFFYHSNIGKEIVGIVEIIKESYLDKTDKSGRFVAVTVKFKNKLSKPINLENIKKNKDLSHLALIKQSRLSVMPIDYKSWKIINNMSKV
;
A
#
# COMPACT_ATOMS: atom_id res chain seq x y z
N MET A 1 -14.86 -5.77 4.03
CA MET A 1 -13.71 -4.89 3.76
C MET A 1 -12.41 -5.68 3.84
N GLN A 2 -11.52 -5.48 2.90
CA GLN A 2 -10.20 -6.09 2.92
C GLN A 2 -9.13 -5.01 3.11
N TYR A 3 -7.94 -5.45 3.51
CA TYR A 3 -6.83 -4.57 3.82
C TYR A 3 -5.61 -4.97 2.99
N TRP A 4 -4.82 -3.97 2.62
CA TRP A 4 -3.70 -4.13 1.70
C TRP A 4 -2.52 -3.27 2.16
N LEU A 5 -1.37 -3.50 1.58
CA LEU A 5 -0.20 -2.64 1.70
C LEU A 5 0.34 -2.38 0.31
N MET A 6 0.61 -1.12 0.01
CA MET A 6 1.13 -0.69 -1.28
C MET A 6 2.43 0.07 -1.07
N LYS A 7 3.45 -0.31 -1.82
CA LYS A 7 4.78 0.30 -1.71
C LYS A 7 4.97 1.39 -2.75
N SER A 8 5.54 2.51 -2.32
CA SER A 8 5.91 3.62 -3.19
C SER A 8 7.28 4.15 -2.81
N GLU A 9 8.11 4.46 -3.79
CA GLU A 9 9.38 5.13 -3.53
C GLU A 9 9.11 6.60 -3.21
N PRO A 10 9.56 7.13 -2.04
CA PRO A 10 9.19 8.47 -1.61
C PRO A 10 9.72 9.59 -2.49
N ASP A 11 10.79 9.36 -3.24
CA ASP A 11 11.31 10.35 -4.20
C ASP A 11 10.52 10.34 -5.52
N VAL A 12 9.68 9.33 -5.75
CA VAL A 12 8.77 9.28 -6.91
C VAL A 12 7.37 9.74 -6.50
N TRP A 13 6.82 9.14 -5.43
CA TRP A 13 5.48 9.48 -4.94
C TRP A 13 5.41 9.23 -3.44
N SER A 14 5.44 10.32 -2.65
CA SER A 14 5.44 10.26 -1.19
C SER A 14 4.03 10.37 -0.62
N ILE A 15 3.89 10.04 0.68
CA ILE A 15 2.63 10.23 1.39
C ILE A 15 2.20 11.72 1.40
N ASP A 16 3.15 12.64 1.44
CA ASP A 16 2.84 14.06 1.43
C ASP A 16 2.30 14.50 0.07
N GLN A 17 2.82 13.95 -1.03
CA GLN A 17 2.27 14.19 -2.36
C GLN A 17 0.86 13.60 -2.49
N GLN A 18 0.64 12.42 -1.92
CA GLN A 18 -0.68 11.78 -1.89
C GLN A 18 -1.68 12.64 -1.11
N LYS A 19 -1.25 13.20 0.02
CA LYS A 19 -2.08 14.09 0.82
C LYS A 19 -2.48 15.35 0.02
N LYS A 20 -1.55 15.93 -0.70
CA LYS A 20 -1.81 17.11 -1.53
C LYS A 20 -2.78 16.84 -2.68
N ALA A 21 -2.81 15.61 -3.18
CA ALA A 21 -3.74 15.23 -4.24
C ALA A 21 -5.20 15.24 -3.78
N GLY A 22 -5.44 15.21 -2.46
CA GLY A 22 -6.78 15.39 -1.89
C GLY A 22 -7.73 14.24 -2.16
N THR A 23 -9.02 14.55 -2.06
CA THR A 23 -10.09 13.54 -2.19
C THR A 23 -10.34 13.09 -3.62
N LYS A 24 -9.83 13.84 -4.60
CA LYS A 24 -9.90 13.47 -6.01
C LYS A 24 -9.16 12.18 -6.32
N GLY A 25 -8.11 11.90 -5.53
CA GLY A 25 -7.34 10.70 -5.67
C GLY A 25 -6.35 10.70 -6.81
N VAL A 26 -5.60 9.61 -6.89
CA VAL A 26 -4.52 9.43 -7.88
C VAL A 26 -4.55 8.00 -8.37
N ALA A 27 -4.28 7.81 -9.65
CA ALA A 27 -4.11 6.48 -10.21
C ALA A 27 -2.84 5.85 -9.64
N TRP A 28 -2.97 4.63 -9.13
CA TRP A 28 -1.83 3.83 -8.70
C TRP A 28 -1.41 2.96 -9.88
N ASP A 29 -0.51 3.49 -10.68
CA ASP A 29 -0.08 2.86 -11.92
C ASP A 29 1.37 2.39 -11.86
N GLY A 30 1.87 1.85 -12.96
CA GLY A 30 3.26 1.44 -13.05
C GLY A 30 3.57 0.07 -12.42
N VAL A 31 2.57 -0.65 -11.94
CA VAL A 31 2.76 -1.99 -11.36
C VAL A 31 2.97 -3.00 -12.49
N ARG A 32 4.12 -3.68 -12.48
CA ARG A 32 4.49 -4.60 -13.58
C ARG A 32 4.77 -6.04 -13.12
N ASN A 33 4.56 -6.32 -11.84
CA ASN A 33 4.65 -7.68 -11.30
C ASN A 33 3.27 -8.32 -11.38
N TYR A 34 3.18 -9.56 -11.90
CA TYR A 34 1.89 -10.22 -12.11
C TYR A 34 1.16 -10.51 -10.81
N GLN A 35 1.86 -10.88 -9.75
CA GLN A 35 1.24 -11.14 -8.44
C GLN A 35 0.68 -9.84 -7.86
N ALA A 36 1.43 -8.74 -7.94
CA ALA A 36 0.96 -7.44 -7.48
C ALA A 36 -0.25 -6.97 -8.30
N ALA A 37 -0.22 -7.18 -9.62
CA ALA A 37 -1.36 -6.84 -10.48
C ALA A 37 -2.61 -7.64 -10.12
N LYS A 38 -2.45 -8.92 -9.81
CA LYS A 38 -3.56 -9.76 -9.35
C LYS A 38 -4.16 -9.21 -8.05
N ASN A 39 -3.30 -8.75 -7.14
CA ASN A 39 -3.76 -8.13 -5.90
C ASN A 39 -4.55 -6.85 -6.17
N LEU A 40 -4.08 -6.00 -7.10
CA LEU A 40 -4.84 -4.81 -7.49
C LEU A 40 -6.22 -5.17 -8.04
N LYS A 41 -6.33 -6.23 -8.84
CA LYS A 41 -7.60 -6.68 -9.40
C LYS A 41 -8.59 -7.15 -8.35
N ASN A 42 -8.10 -7.59 -7.20
CA ASN A 42 -8.94 -8.08 -6.10
C ASN A 42 -9.38 -6.98 -5.13
N MET A 43 -8.85 -5.77 -5.28
CA MET A 43 -9.23 -4.65 -4.43
C MET A 43 -10.62 -4.16 -4.75
N LYS A 44 -11.35 -3.78 -3.70
CA LYS A 44 -12.72 -3.25 -3.80
C LYS A 44 -12.77 -1.82 -3.30
N LYS A 45 -13.68 -1.04 -3.90
CA LYS A 45 -13.94 0.32 -3.43
C LYS A 45 -14.25 0.30 -1.94
N GLY A 46 -13.57 1.17 -1.19
CA GLY A 46 -13.68 1.25 0.26
C GLY A 46 -12.60 0.47 1.01
N ASP A 47 -11.86 -0.40 0.35
CA ASP A 47 -10.74 -1.10 0.99
C ASP A 47 -9.68 -0.10 1.43
N LEU A 48 -9.01 -0.42 2.53
CA LEU A 48 -7.96 0.42 3.09
C LEU A 48 -6.59 -0.21 2.84
N CYS A 49 -5.62 0.64 2.55
CA CYS A 49 -4.26 0.22 2.22
C CYS A 49 -3.26 0.99 3.05
N PHE A 50 -2.32 0.28 3.68
CA PHE A 50 -1.14 0.93 4.21
C PHE A 50 -0.31 1.50 3.07
N PHE A 51 0.18 2.71 3.25
CA PHE A 51 1.10 3.36 2.32
C PHE A 51 2.52 3.19 2.88
N TYR A 52 3.36 2.47 2.15
CA TYR A 52 4.70 2.12 2.59
C TYR A 52 5.75 2.82 1.72
N HIS A 53 6.66 3.55 2.36
CA HIS A 53 7.81 4.14 1.67
C HIS A 53 8.88 3.06 1.51
N SER A 54 9.09 2.62 0.27
CA SER A 54 10.11 1.64 -0.06
C SER A 54 11.42 2.33 -0.41
N ASN A 55 12.50 1.55 -0.42
CA ASN A 55 13.84 2.01 -0.77
C ASN A 55 14.45 2.95 0.27
N ILE A 56 13.90 4.16 0.42
CA ILE A 56 14.35 5.15 1.41
C ILE A 56 13.35 5.15 2.56
N GLY A 57 13.83 4.96 3.79
CA GLY A 57 13.02 4.93 4.99
C GLY A 57 12.50 3.55 5.35
N LYS A 58 11.96 2.81 4.39
CA LYS A 58 11.39 1.46 4.57
C LYS A 58 10.43 1.41 5.76
N GLU A 59 9.36 2.19 5.65
CA GLU A 59 8.39 2.31 6.75
C GLU A 59 6.98 2.55 6.25
N ILE A 60 6.01 2.11 7.05
CA ILE A 60 4.60 2.43 6.82
C ILE A 60 4.36 3.83 7.35
N VAL A 61 3.83 4.73 6.50
CA VAL A 61 3.71 6.14 6.82
C VAL A 61 2.28 6.66 6.83
N GLY A 62 1.34 5.94 6.24
CA GLY A 62 -0.03 6.40 6.16
C GLY A 62 -0.99 5.35 5.65
N ILE A 63 -2.23 5.79 5.43
CA ILE A 63 -3.31 4.95 4.92
C ILE A 63 -3.98 5.67 3.76
N VAL A 64 -4.25 4.94 2.69
CA VAL A 64 -5.06 5.39 1.55
C VAL A 64 -6.27 4.49 1.40
N GLU A 65 -7.28 4.99 0.71
CA GLU A 65 -8.52 4.26 0.47
C GLU A 65 -8.74 4.06 -1.03
N ILE A 66 -9.19 2.85 -1.42
CA ILE A 66 -9.53 2.56 -2.80
C ILE A 66 -10.85 3.26 -3.13
N ILE A 67 -10.83 4.16 -4.11
CA ILE A 67 -12.03 4.87 -4.56
C ILE A 67 -12.47 4.46 -5.96
N LYS A 68 -11.62 3.75 -6.71
CA LYS A 68 -11.97 3.17 -8.00
C LYS A 68 -11.27 1.85 -8.16
N GLU A 69 -12.05 0.81 -8.44
CA GLU A 69 -11.55 -0.55 -8.67
C GLU A 69 -10.76 -0.62 -9.96
N SER A 70 -10.04 -1.74 -10.17
CA SER A 70 -9.05 -1.86 -11.23
C SER A 70 -9.58 -1.51 -12.63
N TYR A 71 -8.71 -0.86 -13.39
CA TYR A 71 -8.92 -0.51 -14.79
C TYR A 71 -7.58 -0.63 -15.52
N LEU A 72 -7.60 -0.61 -16.84
CA LEU A 72 -6.36 -0.74 -17.61
C LEU A 72 -5.40 0.41 -17.27
N ASP A 73 -4.16 0.06 -17.01
CA ASP A 73 -3.10 1.03 -16.72
C ASP A 73 -2.70 1.74 -18.00
N LYS A 74 -2.94 3.03 -18.08
CA LYS A 74 -2.65 3.83 -19.26
C LYS A 74 -1.16 3.90 -19.61
N THR A 75 -0.29 3.63 -18.63
CA THR A 75 1.16 3.62 -18.84
C THR A 75 1.65 2.30 -19.43
N ASP A 76 0.79 1.28 -19.45
CA ASP A 76 1.10 -0.02 -20.04
C ASP A 76 0.43 -0.18 -21.40
N LYS A 77 1.23 -0.09 -22.46
CA LYS A 77 0.73 -0.21 -23.84
C LYS A 77 0.35 -1.64 -24.21
N SER A 78 0.80 -2.64 -23.44
CA SER A 78 0.50 -4.05 -23.73
C SER A 78 -0.91 -4.46 -23.33
N GLY A 79 -1.59 -3.67 -22.48
CA GLY A 79 -2.93 -3.98 -22.00
C GLY A 79 -2.99 -5.11 -20.98
N ARG A 80 -1.86 -5.48 -20.38
CA ARG A 80 -1.78 -6.60 -19.43
C ARG A 80 -1.93 -6.17 -17.98
N PHE A 81 -1.60 -4.93 -17.66
CA PHE A 81 -1.53 -4.45 -16.28
C PHE A 81 -2.63 -3.45 -15.99
N VAL A 82 -2.97 -3.35 -14.70
CA VAL A 82 -4.07 -2.53 -14.24
C VAL A 82 -3.60 -1.52 -13.21
N ALA A 83 -4.43 -0.49 -13.00
CA ALA A 83 -4.27 0.50 -11.96
C ALA A 83 -5.55 0.53 -11.13
N VAL A 84 -5.45 1.09 -9.92
CA VAL A 84 -6.61 1.47 -9.10
C VAL A 84 -6.47 2.95 -8.77
N THR A 85 -7.54 3.58 -8.31
CA THR A 85 -7.46 4.96 -7.83
C THR A 85 -7.57 4.96 -6.32
N VAL A 86 -6.65 5.66 -5.68
CA VAL A 86 -6.59 5.79 -4.22
C VAL A 86 -6.68 7.25 -3.81
N LYS A 87 -7.26 7.49 -2.63
CA LYS A 87 -7.23 8.81 -2.02
C LYS A 87 -6.55 8.74 -0.66
N PHE A 88 -5.96 9.84 -0.25
CA PHE A 88 -5.36 9.97 1.07
C PHE A 88 -6.44 9.83 2.16
N LYS A 89 -6.17 9.02 3.19
CA LYS A 89 -7.04 8.93 4.35
C LYS A 89 -6.41 9.58 5.57
N ASN A 90 -5.23 9.14 5.97
CA ASN A 90 -4.51 9.76 7.09
C ASN A 90 -3.03 9.35 7.08
N LYS A 91 -2.21 10.16 7.73
CA LYS A 91 -0.85 9.78 8.07
C LYS A 91 -0.87 9.03 9.40
N LEU A 92 0.04 8.08 9.56
CA LEU A 92 0.20 7.44 10.86
C LEU A 92 0.83 8.45 11.83
N SER A 93 0.38 8.42 13.09
CA SER A 93 0.94 9.28 14.15
C SER A 93 2.43 9.03 14.31
N LYS A 94 2.84 7.78 14.14
CA LYS A 94 4.22 7.35 14.21
C LYS A 94 4.48 6.38 13.06
N PRO A 95 5.39 6.68 12.14
CA PRO A 95 5.76 5.72 11.09
C PRO A 95 6.32 4.44 11.72
N ILE A 96 6.08 3.32 11.04
CA ILE A 96 6.51 2.02 11.55
C ILE A 96 7.50 1.43 10.56
N ASN A 97 8.75 1.32 10.97
CA ASN A 97 9.79 0.82 10.10
C ASN A 97 9.77 -0.71 9.97
N LEU A 98 10.38 -1.20 8.90
CA LEU A 98 10.41 -2.63 8.58
C LEU A 98 11.07 -3.46 9.70
N GLU A 99 12.11 -2.92 10.33
CA GLU A 99 12.79 -3.64 11.41
C GLU A 99 11.86 -3.93 12.58
N ASN A 100 11.06 -2.96 12.98
CA ASN A 100 10.10 -3.14 14.06
C ASN A 100 9.01 -4.15 13.69
N ILE A 101 8.61 -4.16 12.42
CA ILE A 101 7.65 -5.16 11.92
C ILE A 101 8.26 -6.55 12.01
N LYS A 102 9.52 -6.71 11.59
CA LYS A 102 10.22 -8.00 11.64
C LYS A 102 10.42 -8.53 13.06
N LYS A 103 10.52 -7.65 14.04
CA LYS A 103 10.67 -8.04 15.46
C LYS A 103 9.38 -8.55 16.07
N ASN A 104 8.25 -8.28 15.47
CA ASN A 104 6.95 -8.71 16.00
C ASN A 104 6.61 -10.09 15.43
N LYS A 105 6.61 -11.10 16.29
CA LYS A 105 6.36 -12.49 15.91
C LYS A 105 5.00 -12.69 15.25
N ASP A 106 4.01 -11.90 15.65
CA ASP A 106 2.65 -12.00 15.12
C ASP A 106 2.55 -11.49 13.69
N LEU A 107 3.59 -10.82 13.18
CA LEU A 107 3.64 -10.28 11.83
C LEU A 107 4.58 -11.06 10.90
N SER A 108 5.18 -12.14 11.38
CA SER A 108 6.20 -12.89 10.64
C SER A 108 5.68 -13.54 9.35
N HIS A 109 4.38 -13.75 9.25
CA HIS A 109 3.76 -14.36 8.07
C HIS A 109 3.53 -13.38 6.90
N LEU A 110 3.68 -12.08 7.14
CA LEU A 110 3.36 -11.07 6.14
C LEU A 110 4.24 -11.17 4.90
N ALA A 111 3.63 -10.98 3.73
CA ALA A 111 4.36 -10.92 2.47
C ALA A 111 5.38 -9.79 2.47
N LEU A 112 5.15 -8.71 3.21
CA LEU A 112 6.10 -7.62 3.37
C LEU A 112 7.47 -8.13 3.83
N ILE A 113 7.49 -9.15 4.68
CA ILE A 113 8.72 -9.76 5.19
C ILE A 113 9.22 -10.87 4.25
N LYS A 114 8.31 -11.74 3.79
CA LYS A 114 8.67 -12.94 3.03
C LYS A 114 8.95 -12.67 1.55
N GLN A 115 8.35 -11.63 0.98
CA GLN A 115 8.47 -11.31 -0.44
C GLN A 115 8.89 -9.85 -0.59
N SER A 116 10.16 -9.57 -0.37
CA SER A 116 10.69 -8.21 -0.32
C SER A 116 10.48 -7.40 -1.61
N ARG A 117 10.28 -8.07 -2.74
CA ARG A 117 10.09 -7.42 -4.05
C ARG A 117 8.63 -7.24 -4.44
N LEU A 118 7.71 -7.78 -3.67
CA LEU A 118 6.27 -7.60 -3.95
C LEU A 118 5.85 -6.21 -3.50
N SER A 119 5.24 -5.45 -4.40
CA SER A 119 4.87 -4.05 -4.17
C SER A 119 3.43 -3.83 -3.72
N VAL A 120 2.57 -4.82 -3.90
CA VAL A 120 1.15 -4.78 -3.49
C VAL A 120 0.80 -6.12 -2.89
N MET A 121 0.30 -6.12 -1.66
CA MET A 121 0.04 -7.35 -0.93
C MET A 121 -1.17 -7.24 -0.02
N PRO A 122 -1.86 -8.35 0.25
CA PRO A 122 -2.94 -8.35 1.24
C PRO A 122 -2.37 -8.29 2.66
N ILE A 123 -3.15 -7.70 3.57
CA ILE A 123 -2.87 -7.67 5.00
C ILE A 123 -4.07 -8.25 5.70
N ASP A 124 -3.87 -9.29 6.52
CA ASP A 124 -4.95 -9.85 7.31
C ASP A 124 -5.40 -8.86 8.40
N TYR A 125 -6.64 -8.98 8.83
CA TYR A 125 -7.24 -8.03 9.77
C TYR A 125 -6.48 -7.96 11.09
N LYS A 126 -6.04 -9.09 11.62
CA LYS A 126 -5.27 -9.12 12.87
C LYS A 126 -3.99 -8.30 12.75
N SER A 127 -3.26 -8.49 11.65
CA SER A 127 -2.03 -7.73 11.40
C SER A 127 -2.32 -6.25 11.19
N TRP A 128 -3.41 -5.92 10.51
CA TRP A 128 -3.86 -4.54 10.32
C TRP A 128 -4.04 -3.85 11.68
N LYS A 129 -4.71 -4.51 12.62
CA LYS A 129 -4.92 -3.97 13.96
C LYS A 129 -3.61 -3.81 14.73
N ILE A 130 -2.74 -4.82 14.67
CA ILE A 130 -1.45 -4.79 15.36
C ILE A 130 -0.62 -3.60 14.88
N ILE A 131 -0.51 -3.43 13.57
CA ILE A 131 0.28 -2.34 12.98
C ILE A 131 -0.29 -0.98 13.37
N ASN A 132 -1.63 -0.80 13.32
CA ASN A 132 -2.24 0.44 13.74
C ASN A 132 -1.97 0.75 15.21
N ASN A 133 -1.99 -0.26 16.08
CA ASN A 133 -1.67 -0.08 17.49
C ASN A 133 -0.21 0.31 17.70
N MET A 134 0.71 -0.23 16.90
CA MET A 134 2.12 0.14 16.96
C MET A 134 2.33 1.63 16.65
N SER A 135 1.51 2.20 15.78
CA SER A 135 1.63 3.61 15.39
C SER A 135 1.13 4.58 16.47
N LYS A 136 0.41 4.09 17.47
CA LYS A 136 -0.18 4.93 18.54
C LYS A 136 0.73 5.08 19.75
N VAL A 137 1.79 4.36 19.81
CA VAL A 137 2.68 4.32 20.98
C VAL A 137 3.76 5.37 20.91
#